data_d4950765dcc3b3e8f28d93bdcbe1aa83
#
_entry.id   d4950765dcc3b3e8f28d93bdcbe1aa83
#
_cell.length_a   1.000
_cell.length_b   1.000
_cell.length_c   1.000
_cell.angle_alpha   90.00
_cell.angle_beta   90.00
_cell.angle_gamma   90.00
#
_symmetry.space_group_name_H-M   'P 1'
#
loop_
_entity.id
_entity.type
_entity.pdbx_description
1 polymer ?
#
loop_
_entity_poly.entity_id
_entity_poly.type
_entity_poly.pdbx_seq_one_letter_code
_entity_poly.pdbx_strand_id
1 'polypeptide(L)'
;KFRYGVRIQKLLVAGGEMQGVELADEHGQYEVAKADAYVLALGSFSAGLARDIGIRLDIYPAKGYSATLPVLDPARAPQVSLTDDEYKLVYSRFGNRLRVAGTAELNGYGMALNPVRCEALVKRTLALFPGVSDPKQAKFWTGLRPTTPGNVPYIGRSRVGGLFLNTGHGTLGWTHGCGSGRALAELMSGRRPDVDFQFSG
;
A
#
# COMPACT_ATOMS: atom_id res chain seq x y z
N LYS A 1 15.58 -14.29 -1.63
CA LYS A 1 15.00 -15.08 -0.54
C LYS A 1 13.95 -14.25 0.18
N PHE A 2 12.73 -14.78 0.41
CA PHE A 2 11.70 -14.15 1.23
C PHE A 2 11.78 -14.67 2.67
N ARG A 3 11.50 -13.78 3.63
CA ARG A 3 11.38 -14.11 5.04
C ARG A 3 10.03 -13.61 5.53
N TYR A 4 9.21 -14.54 5.97
CA TYR A 4 7.89 -14.27 6.55
C TYR A 4 7.92 -14.50 8.06
N GLY A 5 6.90 -14.02 8.78
CA GLY A 5 6.83 -14.16 10.25
C GLY A 5 7.84 -13.29 11.00
N VAL A 6 8.44 -12.29 10.35
CA VAL A 6 9.38 -11.36 10.98
C VAL A 6 8.81 -9.96 10.97
N ARG A 7 9.07 -9.22 12.05
CA ARG A 7 8.74 -7.80 12.19
C ARG A 7 10.04 -6.98 12.16
N ILE A 8 10.05 -5.94 11.35
CA ILE A 8 11.14 -4.94 11.38
C ILE A 8 10.91 -4.06 12.60
N GLN A 9 11.87 -4.04 13.51
CA GLN A 9 11.81 -3.27 14.75
C GLN A 9 12.52 -1.92 14.59
N LYS A 10 13.71 -1.93 13.98
CA LYS A 10 14.54 -0.74 13.94
C LYS A 10 15.52 -0.78 12.77
N LEU A 11 15.80 0.40 12.22
CA LEU A 11 16.91 0.63 11.32
C LEU A 11 18.12 1.05 12.17
N LEU A 12 19.24 0.36 12.01
CA LEU A 12 20.46 0.64 12.76
C LEU A 12 21.38 1.53 11.91
N VAL A 13 21.65 2.73 12.40
CA VAL A 13 22.47 3.74 11.72
C VAL A 13 23.59 4.19 12.65
N ALA A 14 24.81 4.27 12.12
CA ALA A 14 25.97 4.86 12.80
C ALA A 14 26.81 5.62 11.79
N GLY A 15 27.29 6.82 12.17
CA GLY A 15 28.10 7.66 11.29
C GLY A 15 27.40 8.11 10.01
N GLY A 16 26.06 8.13 9.99
CA GLY A 16 25.29 8.47 8.77
C GLY A 16 25.09 7.30 7.79
N GLU A 17 25.54 6.09 8.14
CA GLU A 17 25.51 4.89 7.31
C GLU A 17 24.65 3.80 7.96
N MET A 18 23.94 3.02 7.11
CA MET A 18 23.22 1.83 7.56
C MET A 18 24.19 0.77 8.09
N GLN A 19 23.89 0.23 9.27
CA GLN A 19 24.66 -0.85 9.91
C GLN A 19 23.89 -2.17 9.89
N GLY A 20 22.57 -2.13 9.72
CA GLY A 20 21.73 -3.31 9.74
C GLY A 20 20.25 -2.96 9.97
N VAL A 21 19.45 -4.00 10.02
CA VAL A 21 18.02 -3.93 10.37
C VAL A 21 17.76 -4.91 11.50
N GLU A 22 17.24 -4.41 12.61
CA GLU A 22 16.81 -5.25 13.72
C GLU A 22 15.45 -5.87 13.38
N LEU A 23 15.39 -7.17 13.46
CA LEU A 23 14.20 -7.99 13.22
C LEU A 23 13.78 -8.70 14.49
N ALA A 24 12.48 -8.89 14.69
CA ALA A 24 11.93 -9.80 15.68
C ALA A 24 11.10 -10.89 14.98
N ASP A 25 11.28 -12.14 15.35
CA ASP A 25 10.46 -13.24 14.87
C ASP A 25 9.12 -13.35 15.64
N GLU A 26 8.32 -14.35 15.32
CA GLU A 26 7.03 -14.63 15.97
C GLU A 26 7.17 -15.08 17.43
N HIS A 27 8.35 -15.53 17.85
CA HIS A 27 8.69 -15.93 19.23
C HIS A 27 9.31 -14.76 20.03
N GLY A 28 9.45 -13.58 19.42
CA GLY A 28 10.04 -12.40 20.04
C GLY A 28 11.57 -12.46 20.13
N GLN A 29 12.24 -13.35 19.38
CA GLN A 29 13.68 -13.38 19.29
C GLN A 29 14.17 -12.31 18.33
N TYR A 30 15.25 -11.63 18.72
CA TYR A 30 15.84 -10.53 17.95
C TYR A 30 17.05 -11.02 17.17
N GLU A 31 17.19 -10.51 15.96
CA GLU A 31 18.40 -10.66 15.15
C GLU A 31 18.68 -9.37 14.37
N VAL A 32 19.94 -9.20 13.95
CA VAL A 32 20.34 -8.11 13.05
C VAL A 32 20.63 -8.66 11.67
N ALA A 33 19.83 -8.25 10.70
CA ALA A 33 20.08 -8.55 9.29
C ALA A 33 21.03 -7.49 8.71
N LYS A 34 22.12 -7.95 8.05
CA LYS A 34 23.09 -7.09 7.37
C LYS A 34 23.02 -7.30 5.86
N ALA A 35 23.25 -6.23 5.10
CA ALA A 35 23.30 -6.23 3.64
C ALA A 35 24.18 -5.07 3.16
N ASP A 36 24.56 -5.08 1.88
CA ASP A 36 25.35 -4.01 1.26
C ASP A 36 24.49 -2.77 0.99
N ALA A 37 23.17 -2.94 0.82
CA ALA A 37 22.21 -1.87 0.65
C ALA A 37 20.83 -2.28 1.19
N TYR A 38 20.04 -1.28 1.59
CA TYR A 38 18.72 -1.45 2.20
C TYR A 38 17.68 -0.65 1.43
N VAL A 39 16.50 -1.22 1.25
CA VAL A 39 15.36 -0.53 0.62
C VAL A 39 14.19 -0.47 1.60
N LEU A 40 13.76 0.74 1.96
CA LEU A 40 12.56 0.96 2.75
C LEU A 40 11.34 1.04 1.83
N ALA A 41 10.55 -0.05 1.79
CA ALA A 41 9.40 -0.22 0.91
C ALA A 41 8.14 -0.68 1.67
N LEU A 42 7.94 -0.18 2.90
CA LEU A 42 6.89 -0.63 3.82
C LEU A 42 5.57 0.17 3.71
N GLY A 43 5.40 0.94 2.64
CA GLY A 43 4.18 1.73 2.43
C GLY A 43 3.91 2.66 3.63
N SER A 44 2.72 2.58 4.20
CA SER A 44 2.30 3.44 5.33
C SER A 44 3.19 3.31 6.57
N PHE A 45 3.85 2.18 6.76
CA PHE A 45 4.72 1.94 7.92
C PHE A 45 6.13 2.51 7.75
N SER A 46 6.50 2.93 6.54
CA SER A 46 7.83 3.50 6.26
C SER A 46 8.12 4.76 7.08
N ALA A 47 7.11 5.64 7.25
CA ALA A 47 7.29 6.92 7.93
C ALA A 47 7.72 6.77 9.41
N GLY A 48 7.23 5.73 10.12
CA GLY A 48 7.61 5.46 11.50
C GLY A 48 9.09 5.11 11.61
N LEU A 49 9.53 4.08 10.88
CA LEU A 49 10.92 3.64 10.89
C LEU A 49 11.90 4.70 10.40
N ALA A 50 11.52 5.46 9.38
CA ALA A 50 12.34 6.56 8.86
C ALA A 50 12.52 7.69 9.88
N ARG A 51 11.49 8.00 10.66
CA ARG A 51 11.53 9.04 11.71
C ARG A 51 12.54 8.70 12.81
N ASP A 52 12.63 7.43 13.19
CA ASP A 52 13.55 6.98 14.26
C ASP A 52 15.02 7.20 13.90
N ILE A 53 15.34 7.29 12.61
CA ILE A 53 16.68 7.63 12.09
C ILE A 53 16.77 9.07 11.57
N GLY A 54 15.78 9.90 11.94
CA GLY A 54 15.71 11.32 11.61
C GLY A 54 15.23 11.66 10.20
N ILE A 55 14.81 10.70 9.36
CA ILE A 55 14.25 10.97 8.03
C ILE A 55 12.75 11.24 8.18
N ARG A 56 12.31 12.38 7.66
CA ARG A 56 10.89 12.72 7.60
C ARG A 56 10.29 12.29 6.26
N LEU A 57 9.30 11.42 6.31
CA LEU A 57 8.46 11.05 5.16
C LEU A 57 7.03 11.47 5.46
N ASP A 58 6.48 12.38 4.65
CA ASP A 58 5.11 12.84 4.80
C ASP A 58 4.15 11.82 4.15
N ILE A 59 4.03 10.66 4.79
CA ILE A 59 3.15 9.56 4.38
C ILE A 59 2.05 9.41 5.42
N TYR A 60 0.78 9.56 4.98
CA TYR A 60 -0.38 9.32 5.82
C TYR A 60 -1.05 7.97 5.48
N PRO A 61 -1.42 7.15 6.49
CA PRO A 61 -2.10 5.88 6.29
C PRO A 61 -3.61 6.11 6.02
N ALA A 62 -3.96 6.48 4.78
CA ALA A 62 -5.35 6.68 4.40
C ALA A 62 -6.07 5.32 4.27
N LYS A 63 -6.97 5.00 5.23
CA LYS A 63 -7.67 3.73 5.27
C LYS A 63 -8.73 3.64 4.19
N GLY A 64 -8.63 2.62 3.34
CA GLY A 64 -9.60 2.29 2.32
C GLY A 64 -10.38 1.04 2.64
N TYR A 65 -11.54 0.89 2.02
CA TYR A 65 -12.44 -0.23 2.22
C TYR A 65 -12.72 -0.94 0.91
N SER A 66 -13.01 -2.22 0.97
CA SER A 66 -13.62 -2.95 -0.13
C SER A 66 -14.62 -3.97 0.38
N ALA A 67 -15.65 -4.22 -0.43
CA ALA A 67 -16.55 -5.34 -0.28
C ALA A 67 -16.41 -6.26 -1.49
N THR A 68 -16.41 -7.57 -1.24
CA THR A 68 -16.42 -8.59 -2.28
C THR A 68 -17.70 -9.39 -2.13
N LEU A 69 -18.50 -9.41 -3.18
CA LEU A 69 -19.80 -10.10 -3.23
C LEU A 69 -19.74 -11.22 -4.28
N PRO A 70 -20.35 -12.39 -4.03
CA PRO A 70 -20.54 -13.39 -5.06
C PRO A 70 -21.53 -12.88 -6.11
N VAL A 71 -21.27 -13.14 -7.39
CA VAL A 71 -22.17 -12.82 -8.48
C VAL A 71 -23.19 -13.96 -8.60
N LEU A 72 -24.45 -13.68 -8.26
CA LEU A 72 -25.56 -14.66 -8.35
C LEU A 72 -26.17 -14.67 -9.76
N ASP A 73 -26.26 -13.51 -10.38
CA ASP A 73 -26.73 -13.38 -11.76
C ASP A 73 -25.65 -12.70 -12.61
N PRO A 74 -24.93 -13.45 -13.46
CA PRO A 74 -23.88 -12.91 -14.32
C PRO A 74 -24.34 -11.82 -15.30
N ALA A 75 -25.63 -11.84 -15.71
CA ALA A 75 -26.18 -10.85 -16.64
C ALA A 75 -26.37 -9.48 -15.99
N ARG A 76 -26.45 -9.43 -14.66
CA ARG A 76 -26.60 -8.20 -13.86
C ARG A 76 -25.27 -7.60 -13.40
N ALA A 77 -24.18 -8.33 -13.57
CA ALA A 77 -22.85 -7.87 -13.18
C ALA A 77 -22.15 -7.12 -14.33
N PRO A 78 -21.38 -6.07 -14.02
CA PRO A 78 -20.60 -5.39 -15.05
C PRO A 78 -19.58 -6.33 -15.70
N GLN A 79 -19.35 -6.18 -17.00
CA GLN A 79 -18.35 -6.96 -17.75
C GLN A 79 -16.99 -6.28 -17.76
N VAL A 80 -16.94 -4.98 -17.47
CA VAL A 80 -15.74 -4.15 -17.42
C VAL A 80 -15.58 -3.50 -16.04
N SER A 81 -14.39 -3.04 -15.71
CA SER A 81 -14.21 -2.22 -14.51
C SER A 81 -14.84 -0.86 -14.71
N LEU A 82 -15.56 -0.38 -13.69
CA LEU A 82 -16.30 0.87 -13.70
C LEU A 82 -15.87 1.75 -12.52
N THR A 83 -15.89 3.05 -12.74
CA THR A 83 -15.74 4.05 -11.68
C THR A 83 -17.04 4.81 -11.50
N ASP A 84 -17.54 4.83 -10.29
CA ASP A 84 -18.63 5.70 -9.85
C ASP A 84 -18.02 6.99 -9.30
N ASP A 85 -18.03 8.03 -10.12
CA ASP A 85 -17.39 9.31 -9.78
C ASP A 85 -18.16 10.09 -8.70
N GLU A 86 -19.44 9.85 -8.56
CA GLU A 86 -20.25 10.48 -7.51
C GLU A 86 -19.84 9.98 -6.11
N TYR A 87 -19.73 8.66 -5.95
CA TYR A 87 -19.42 8.01 -4.68
C TYR A 87 -17.93 7.65 -4.52
N LYS A 88 -17.10 7.91 -5.55
CA LYS A 88 -15.68 7.55 -5.59
C LYS A 88 -15.44 6.05 -5.31
N LEU A 89 -16.24 5.22 -5.98
CA LEU A 89 -16.16 3.76 -5.89
C LEU A 89 -15.69 3.16 -7.21
N VAL A 90 -14.90 2.10 -7.12
CA VAL A 90 -14.42 1.34 -8.28
C VAL A 90 -14.96 -0.07 -8.18
N TYR A 91 -15.58 -0.55 -9.27
CA TYR A 91 -16.13 -1.88 -9.42
C TYR A 91 -15.24 -2.70 -10.35
N SER A 92 -14.91 -3.91 -9.93
CA SER A 92 -14.15 -4.86 -10.75
C SER A 92 -14.72 -6.26 -10.59
N ARG A 93 -14.91 -6.96 -11.70
CA ARG A 93 -15.39 -8.33 -11.71
C ARG A 93 -14.22 -9.31 -11.82
N PHE A 94 -14.19 -10.29 -10.93
CA PHE A 94 -13.22 -11.38 -10.90
C PHE A 94 -13.95 -12.72 -11.00
N GLY A 95 -14.23 -13.14 -12.23
CA GLY A 95 -15.03 -14.35 -12.48
C GLY A 95 -16.45 -14.24 -11.90
N ASN A 96 -16.73 -15.03 -10.89
CA ASN A 96 -18.02 -15.06 -10.17
C ASN A 96 -18.07 -14.13 -8.95
N ARG A 97 -17.16 -13.18 -8.83
CA ARG A 97 -17.12 -12.22 -7.72
C ARG A 97 -17.08 -10.80 -8.24
N LEU A 98 -17.88 -9.94 -7.64
CA LEU A 98 -17.85 -8.49 -7.85
C LEU A 98 -17.18 -7.84 -6.64
N ARG A 99 -16.11 -7.10 -6.87
CA ARG A 99 -15.44 -6.30 -5.84
C ARG A 99 -15.74 -4.84 -6.06
N VAL A 100 -16.20 -4.18 -5.02
CA VAL A 100 -16.30 -2.73 -4.93
C VAL A 100 -15.28 -2.23 -3.94
N ALA A 101 -14.52 -1.22 -4.31
CA ALA A 101 -13.52 -0.58 -3.46
C ALA A 101 -13.69 0.93 -3.50
N GLY A 102 -13.45 1.58 -2.37
CA GLY A 102 -13.52 3.03 -2.30
C GLY A 102 -13.38 3.55 -0.90
N THR A 103 -13.90 4.73 -0.70
CA THR A 103 -13.84 5.55 0.51
C THR A 103 -12.40 5.81 1.00
N ALA A 104 -12.25 6.85 1.79
CA ALA A 104 -11.03 7.14 2.53
C ALA A 104 -11.42 7.55 3.96
N GLU A 105 -10.74 6.96 4.93
CA GLU A 105 -10.91 7.29 6.33
C GLU A 105 -9.57 7.71 6.92
N LEU A 106 -9.56 8.87 7.55
CA LEU A 106 -8.38 9.41 8.22
C LEU A 106 -8.44 9.02 9.70
N ASN A 107 -7.95 7.83 10.02
CA ASN A 107 -8.02 7.24 11.35
C ASN A 107 -6.65 6.64 11.77
N GLY A 108 -5.56 7.27 11.34
CA GLY A 108 -4.21 6.77 11.61
C GLY A 108 -4.06 5.30 11.18
N TYR A 109 -3.43 4.50 12.02
CA TYR A 109 -3.17 3.07 11.74
C TYR A 109 -4.29 2.12 12.17
N GLY A 110 -5.46 2.65 12.58
CA GLY A 110 -6.60 1.83 13.00
C GLY A 110 -7.16 0.97 11.87
N MET A 111 -7.18 -0.37 12.06
CA MET A 111 -7.61 -1.34 11.05
C MET A 111 -9.03 -1.88 11.27
N ALA A 112 -9.73 -1.44 12.32
CA ALA A 112 -11.10 -1.86 12.57
C ALA A 112 -12.02 -1.43 11.41
N LEU A 113 -12.88 -2.34 10.98
CA LEU A 113 -13.90 -2.05 9.97
C LEU A 113 -14.99 -1.15 10.57
N ASN A 114 -15.34 -0.08 9.85
CA ASN A 114 -16.47 0.77 10.20
C ASN A 114 -17.73 0.22 9.49
N PRO A 115 -18.75 -0.27 10.24
CA PRO A 115 -19.93 -0.88 9.64
C PRO A 115 -20.69 0.05 8.69
N VAL A 116 -20.81 1.32 9.02
CA VAL A 116 -21.51 2.31 8.18
C VAL A 116 -20.86 2.45 6.81
N ARG A 117 -19.52 2.47 6.76
CA ARG A 117 -18.76 2.51 5.50
C ARG A 117 -18.88 1.20 4.71
N CYS A 118 -18.87 0.08 5.41
CA CYS A 118 -19.07 -1.24 4.79
C CYS A 118 -20.46 -1.35 4.14
N GLU A 119 -21.50 -0.97 4.88
CA GLU A 119 -22.90 -0.98 4.40
C GLU A 119 -23.09 -0.04 3.21
N ALA A 120 -22.47 1.15 3.23
CA ALA A 120 -22.55 2.11 2.12
C ALA A 120 -22.05 1.53 0.80
N LEU A 121 -20.93 0.75 0.82
CA LEU A 121 -20.41 0.07 -0.37
C LEU A 121 -21.41 -0.92 -0.95
N VAL A 122 -22.02 -1.73 -0.10
CA VAL A 122 -23.00 -2.74 -0.52
C VAL A 122 -24.27 -2.07 -1.03
N LYS A 123 -24.81 -1.09 -0.30
CA LYS A 123 -26.01 -0.35 -0.68
C LYS A 123 -25.87 0.28 -2.07
N ARG A 124 -24.75 0.97 -2.32
CA ARG A 124 -24.50 1.59 -3.64
C ARG A 124 -24.33 0.54 -4.74
N THR A 125 -23.66 -0.57 -4.45
CA THR A 125 -23.49 -1.68 -5.40
C THR A 125 -24.83 -2.24 -5.83
N LEU A 126 -25.73 -2.51 -4.90
CA LEU A 126 -27.06 -3.07 -5.22
C LEU A 126 -28.01 -2.06 -5.86
N ALA A 127 -27.80 -0.76 -5.63
CA ALA A 127 -28.53 0.29 -6.33
C ALA A 127 -28.15 0.37 -7.81
N LEU A 128 -26.87 0.21 -8.15
CA LEU A 128 -26.38 0.22 -9.53
C LEU A 128 -26.60 -1.12 -10.24
N PHE A 129 -26.50 -2.23 -9.52
CA PHE A 129 -26.62 -3.59 -10.06
C PHE A 129 -27.68 -4.39 -9.28
N PRO A 130 -28.99 -4.08 -9.46
CA PRO A 130 -30.05 -4.74 -8.72
C PRO A 130 -30.06 -6.26 -8.97
N GLY A 131 -30.07 -7.05 -7.89
CA GLY A 131 -30.12 -8.51 -7.95
C GLY A 131 -28.78 -9.19 -8.34
N VAL A 132 -27.68 -8.46 -8.42
CA VAL A 132 -26.35 -9.03 -8.72
C VAL A 132 -25.86 -9.97 -7.64
N SER A 133 -26.22 -9.73 -6.39
CA SER A 133 -25.75 -10.47 -5.22
C SER A 133 -26.71 -10.38 -4.03
N ASP A 134 -26.47 -11.24 -3.05
CA ASP A 134 -27.06 -11.15 -1.70
C ASP A 134 -26.15 -10.32 -0.80
N PRO A 135 -26.64 -9.20 -0.22
CA PRO A 135 -25.84 -8.36 0.68
C PRO A 135 -25.28 -9.09 1.89
N LYS A 136 -25.96 -10.14 2.36
CA LYS A 136 -25.51 -10.94 3.52
C LYS A 136 -24.23 -11.73 3.27
N GLN A 137 -23.88 -11.93 1.99
CA GLN A 137 -22.67 -12.66 1.59
C GLN A 137 -21.47 -11.74 1.34
N ALA A 138 -21.60 -10.45 1.58
CA ALA A 138 -20.52 -9.49 1.40
C ALA A 138 -19.36 -9.77 2.37
N LYS A 139 -18.14 -9.88 1.83
CA LYS A 139 -16.91 -9.99 2.61
C LYS A 139 -16.16 -8.67 2.55
N PHE A 140 -15.89 -8.09 3.72
CA PHE A 140 -15.24 -6.80 3.83
C PHE A 140 -13.75 -6.93 4.10
N TRP A 141 -13.02 -5.95 3.58
CA TRP A 141 -11.59 -5.82 3.82
C TRP A 141 -11.22 -4.33 3.92
N THR A 142 -10.18 -4.03 4.65
CA THR A 142 -9.61 -2.69 4.76
C THR A 142 -8.09 -2.72 4.65
N GLY A 143 -7.49 -1.61 4.21
CA GLY A 143 -6.05 -1.44 4.12
C GLY A 143 -5.65 0.02 4.14
N LEU A 144 -4.39 0.27 4.45
CA LEU A 144 -3.82 1.61 4.59
C LEU A 144 -3.08 2.00 3.32
N ARG A 145 -3.58 3.01 2.61
CA ARG A 145 -2.89 3.60 1.45
C ARG A 145 -1.77 4.51 1.95
N PRO A 146 -0.55 4.37 1.49
CA PRO A 146 0.57 5.24 1.86
C PRO A 146 0.48 6.56 1.08
N THR A 147 -0.41 7.45 1.50
CA THR A 147 -0.73 8.68 0.78
C THR A 147 0.26 9.78 1.13
N THR A 148 0.84 10.41 0.12
CA THR A 148 1.67 11.61 0.24
C THR A 148 0.85 12.85 -0.11
N PRO A 149 1.21 14.07 0.34
CA PRO A 149 0.46 15.29 0.05
C PRO A 149 0.29 15.56 -1.45
N GLY A 150 1.31 15.27 -2.27
CA GLY A 150 1.29 15.47 -3.73
C GLY A 150 0.96 14.22 -4.54
N ASN A 151 0.63 13.09 -3.89
CA ASN A 151 0.53 11.76 -4.51
C ASN A 151 1.82 11.31 -5.25
N VAL A 152 2.95 11.95 -4.96
CA VAL A 152 4.25 11.58 -5.52
C VAL A 152 4.95 10.65 -4.54
N PRO A 153 5.38 9.45 -4.97
CA PRO A 153 6.10 8.51 -4.12
C PRO A 153 7.53 8.98 -3.84
N TYR A 154 8.10 8.49 -2.76
CA TYR A 154 9.52 8.61 -2.48
C TYR A 154 10.26 7.44 -3.13
N ILE A 155 11.04 7.73 -4.17
CA ILE A 155 11.86 6.74 -4.88
C ILE A 155 13.28 7.31 -5.00
N GLY A 156 14.29 6.57 -4.53
CA GLY A 156 15.67 7.02 -4.68
C GLY A 156 16.52 6.81 -3.45
N ARG A 157 17.63 7.53 -3.38
CA ARG A 157 18.57 7.50 -2.23
C ARG A 157 17.97 8.28 -1.06
N SER A 158 18.24 7.87 0.15
CA SER A 158 18.02 8.69 1.31
C SER A 158 19.29 9.44 1.69
N ARG A 159 19.17 10.35 2.67
CA ARG A 159 20.34 11.02 3.26
C ARG A 159 21.21 10.11 4.15
N VAL A 160 20.74 8.90 4.45
CA VAL A 160 21.49 7.88 5.17
C VAL A 160 22.16 6.97 4.14
N GLY A 161 23.46 6.86 4.18
CA GLY A 161 24.23 6.03 3.26
C GLY A 161 23.78 4.57 3.32
N GLY A 162 23.72 3.92 2.16
CA GLY A 162 23.25 2.54 2.03
C GLY A 162 21.72 2.37 2.14
N LEU A 163 20.92 3.43 2.42
CA LEU A 163 19.47 3.35 2.50
C LEU A 163 18.80 4.01 1.29
N PHE A 164 17.93 3.24 0.64
CA PHE A 164 17.08 3.68 -0.46
C PHE A 164 15.61 3.64 -0.07
N LEU A 165 14.79 4.45 -0.74
CA LEU A 165 13.36 4.57 -0.53
C LEU A 165 12.61 4.07 -1.78
N ASN A 166 11.50 3.35 -1.57
CA ASN A 166 10.52 3.02 -2.60
C ASN A 166 9.14 2.88 -1.94
N THR A 167 8.52 4.01 -1.61
CA THR A 167 7.34 4.05 -0.74
C THR A 167 6.46 5.26 -1.03
N GLY A 168 5.26 5.32 -0.45
CA GLY A 168 4.39 6.49 -0.61
C GLY A 168 3.58 6.53 -1.89
N HIS A 169 3.31 5.40 -2.54
CA HIS A 169 2.63 5.30 -3.84
C HIS A 169 1.11 5.52 -3.81
N GLY A 170 0.53 5.84 -2.66
CA GLY A 170 -0.89 6.13 -2.52
C GLY A 170 -1.78 4.99 -3.01
N THR A 171 -2.69 5.31 -3.92
CA THR A 171 -3.64 4.35 -4.52
C THR A 171 -3.06 3.60 -5.72
N LEU A 172 -1.93 4.03 -6.28
CA LEU A 172 -1.37 3.53 -7.53
C LEU A 172 -0.16 2.60 -7.35
N GLY A 173 0.13 2.17 -6.12
CA GLY A 173 1.32 1.36 -5.82
C GLY A 173 1.42 0.06 -6.62
N TRP A 174 0.31 -0.62 -6.88
CA TRP A 174 0.28 -1.80 -7.73
C TRP A 174 0.65 -1.46 -9.19
N THR A 175 0.06 -0.40 -9.74
CA THR A 175 0.29 0.06 -11.11
C THR A 175 1.74 0.50 -11.31
N HIS A 176 2.30 1.23 -10.35
CA HIS A 176 3.66 1.76 -10.43
C HIS A 176 4.75 0.75 -10.02
N GLY A 177 4.38 -0.38 -9.39
CA GLY A 177 5.32 -1.27 -8.71
C GLY A 177 6.50 -1.72 -9.58
N CYS A 178 6.24 -2.18 -10.81
CA CYS A 178 7.30 -2.61 -11.71
C CYS A 178 8.17 -1.45 -12.19
N GLY A 179 7.57 -0.32 -12.54
CA GLY A 179 8.31 0.87 -13.01
C GLY A 179 9.18 1.49 -11.93
N SER A 180 8.63 1.69 -10.73
CA SER A 180 9.38 2.23 -9.59
C SER A 180 10.49 1.28 -9.13
N GLY A 181 10.22 -0.02 -9.13
CA GLY A 181 11.22 -1.03 -8.81
C GLY A 181 12.38 -1.06 -9.81
N ARG A 182 12.10 -0.96 -11.12
CA ARG A 182 13.12 -0.86 -12.17
C ARG A 182 13.97 0.40 -12.02
N ALA A 183 13.30 1.57 -11.88
CA ALA A 183 14.02 2.83 -11.72
C ALA A 183 14.94 2.82 -10.49
N LEU A 184 14.46 2.27 -9.36
CA LEU A 184 15.27 2.14 -8.17
C LEU A 184 16.46 1.19 -8.38
N ALA A 185 16.27 0.06 -9.06
CA ALA A 185 17.34 -0.88 -9.35
C ALA A 185 18.44 -0.24 -10.22
N GLU A 186 18.06 0.61 -11.17
CA GLU A 186 19.00 1.38 -12.01
C GLU A 186 19.80 2.38 -11.15
N LEU A 187 19.15 3.13 -10.28
CA LEU A 187 19.81 4.03 -9.33
C LEU A 187 20.78 3.31 -8.39
N MET A 188 20.37 2.17 -7.84
CA MET A 188 21.23 1.35 -6.98
C MET A 188 22.44 0.81 -7.71
N SER A 189 22.30 0.55 -9.01
CA SER A 189 23.40 0.10 -9.89
C SER A 189 24.24 1.24 -10.46
N GLY A 190 24.03 2.48 -10.04
CA GLY A 190 24.73 3.67 -10.54
C GLY A 190 24.34 4.08 -11.97
N ARG A 191 23.24 3.56 -12.49
CA ARG A 191 22.71 3.94 -13.81
C ARG A 191 21.65 5.02 -13.68
N ARG A 192 21.48 5.82 -14.75
CA ARG A 192 20.39 6.76 -14.85
C ARG A 192 19.11 6.01 -15.27
N PRO A 193 17.99 6.17 -14.54
CA PRO A 193 16.71 5.63 -14.96
C PRO A 193 16.22 6.23 -16.29
N ASP A 194 15.47 5.43 -17.05
CA ASP A 194 14.89 5.85 -18.35
C ASP A 194 13.74 6.86 -18.20
N VAL A 195 13.30 7.16 -16.99
CA VAL A 195 12.20 8.08 -16.71
C VAL A 195 12.72 9.42 -16.21
N ASP A 196 12.12 10.51 -16.69
CA ASP A 196 12.39 11.86 -16.19
C ASP A 196 11.56 12.11 -14.93
N PHE A 197 12.14 11.82 -13.79
CA PHE A 197 11.51 11.92 -12.47
C PHE A 197 12.52 12.47 -11.46
N GLN A 198 12.06 13.36 -10.56
CA GLN A 198 12.87 13.81 -9.43
C GLN A 198 12.91 12.72 -8.37
N PHE A 199 13.97 11.94 -8.36
CA PHE A 199 14.17 10.92 -7.34
C PHE A 199 14.57 11.56 -6.01
N SER A 200 14.03 11.00 -4.92
CA SER A 200 14.42 11.38 -3.56
C SER A 200 15.92 11.13 -3.37
N GLY A 201 16.62 12.12 -2.81
CA GLY A 201 18.06 12.04 -2.55
C GLY A 201 18.49 13.04 -1.52
#